data_8569c55be3d43bacc632c4df6b5b12dd
#
_entry.id   8569c55be3d43bacc632c4df6b5b12dd
#
_cell.length_a   1.000
_cell.length_b   1.000
_cell.length_c   1.000
_cell.angle_alpha   90.00
_cell.angle_beta   90.00
_cell.angle_gamma   90.00
#
_symmetry.space_group_name_H-M   'P 1'
#
loop_
_entity.id
_entity.type
_entity.pdbx_description
1 polymer ?
#
loop_
_entity_poly.entity_id
_entity_poly.type
_entity_poly.pdbx_seq_one_letter_code
_entity_poly.pdbx_strand_id
1 'polypeptide(L)'
;MKFAFSIKNKLKTAFLLFCIMCCTLMIRFLEDKSVEKINDSFISMYNDRLVPATDLYFIAENLYYKNAILQEILLGNDAVQGSTLLVKMNKHNRKIDSVISKYERTFLVKQEKSYLNKLKKALLVQQHLETKMLNGAGAEEGRTIYISTGKNAINQTLAKLSALIKIQSKVGNDLIKDSRIFVSGTKVYSTFQVVLAIMIGIMIVYIVSASNMVKITSDKFNLN
;
A
#
# COMPACT_ATOMS: atom_id res chain seq x y z
N MET A 1 -27.95 -24.29 56.69
CA MET A 1 -28.33 -23.56 55.45
C MET A 1 -27.34 -22.50 54.97
N LYS A 2 -26.45 -21.92 55.77
CA LYS A 2 -25.45 -20.88 55.35
C LYS A 2 -24.33 -21.40 54.42
N PHE A 3 -23.91 -22.66 54.55
CA PHE A 3 -22.82 -23.25 53.74
C PHE A 3 -23.20 -23.46 52.26
N ALA A 4 -24.42 -23.89 51.98
CA ALA A 4 -24.90 -24.12 50.62
C ALA A 4 -25.04 -22.80 49.82
N PHE A 5 -25.41 -21.70 50.49
CA PHE A 5 -25.51 -20.37 49.87
C PHE A 5 -24.12 -19.79 49.51
N SER A 6 -23.11 -20.07 50.33
CA SER A 6 -21.71 -19.65 50.09
C SER A 6 -21.09 -20.36 48.87
N ILE A 7 -21.38 -21.67 48.68
CA ILE A 7 -20.87 -22.46 47.55
C ILE A 7 -21.52 -22.02 46.24
N LYS A 8 -22.84 -21.78 46.25
CA LYS A 8 -23.60 -21.34 45.07
C LYS A 8 -23.14 -19.99 44.54
N ASN A 9 -22.73 -19.06 45.42
CA ASN A 9 -22.19 -17.78 45.01
C ASN A 9 -20.74 -17.88 44.50
N LYS A 10 -19.91 -18.77 45.06
CA LYS A 10 -18.53 -19.03 44.58
C LYS A 10 -18.56 -19.63 43.19
N LEU A 11 -19.47 -20.53 42.89
CA LEU A 11 -19.60 -21.12 41.54
C LEU A 11 -20.05 -20.08 40.51
N LYS A 12 -21.00 -19.20 40.85
CA LYS A 12 -21.41 -18.09 39.97
C LYS A 12 -20.26 -17.13 39.69
N THR A 13 -19.47 -16.78 40.68
CA THR A 13 -18.30 -15.89 40.52
C THR A 13 -17.23 -16.56 39.65
N ALA A 14 -16.96 -17.86 39.87
CA ALA A 14 -16.01 -18.62 39.07
C ALA A 14 -16.46 -18.71 37.58
N PHE A 15 -17.76 -18.95 37.32
CA PHE A 15 -18.31 -18.96 35.99
C PHE A 15 -18.21 -17.60 35.32
N LEU A 16 -18.49 -16.50 36.02
CA LEU A 16 -18.37 -15.16 35.48
C LEU A 16 -16.90 -14.82 35.11
N LEU A 17 -15.93 -15.18 35.97
CA LEU A 17 -14.50 -15.02 35.66
C LEU A 17 -14.08 -15.84 34.44
N PHE A 18 -14.59 -17.08 34.31
CA PHE A 18 -14.34 -17.90 33.14
C PHE A 18 -14.88 -17.27 31.86
N CYS A 19 -16.11 -16.73 31.88
CA CYS A 19 -16.68 -16.02 30.74
C CYS A 19 -15.83 -14.78 30.35
N ILE A 20 -15.39 -14.00 31.33
CA ILE A 20 -14.52 -12.84 31.06
C ILE A 20 -13.19 -13.29 30.45
N MET A 21 -12.59 -14.36 30.97
CA MET A 21 -11.38 -14.94 30.40
C MET A 21 -11.58 -15.36 28.93
N CYS A 22 -12.68 -16.07 28.62
CA CYS A 22 -13.00 -16.44 27.25
C CYS A 22 -13.17 -15.19 26.34
N CYS A 23 -13.85 -14.16 26.83
CA CYS A 23 -14.02 -12.91 26.09
C CYS A 23 -12.67 -12.22 25.80
N THR A 24 -11.77 -12.15 26.80
CA THR A 24 -10.44 -11.55 26.58
C THR A 24 -9.61 -12.32 25.56
N LEU A 25 -9.65 -13.65 25.58
CA LEU A 25 -8.97 -14.48 24.58
C LEU A 25 -9.55 -14.29 23.17
N MET A 26 -10.88 -14.21 23.04
CA MET A 26 -11.52 -13.92 21.74
C MET A 26 -11.13 -12.54 21.20
N ILE A 27 -11.13 -11.51 22.05
CA ILE A 27 -10.73 -10.16 21.65
C ILE A 27 -9.27 -10.17 21.19
N ARG A 28 -8.38 -10.83 21.92
CA ARG A 28 -6.96 -10.95 21.57
C ARG A 28 -6.78 -11.59 20.19
N PHE A 29 -7.49 -12.68 19.92
CA PHE A 29 -7.44 -13.34 18.62
C PHE A 29 -7.90 -12.44 17.47
N LEU A 30 -8.97 -11.66 17.66
CA LEU A 30 -9.48 -10.71 16.66
C LEU A 30 -8.50 -9.53 16.44
N GLU A 31 -7.86 -9.06 17.51
CA GLU A 31 -6.85 -8.01 17.46
C GLU A 31 -5.62 -8.46 16.65
N ASP A 32 -5.07 -9.63 16.96
CA ASP A 32 -3.91 -10.20 16.26
C ASP A 32 -4.21 -10.34 14.76
N LYS A 33 -5.39 -10.81 14.37
CA LYS A 33 -5.82 -10.92 12.98
C LYS A 33 -5.97 -9.57 12.28
N SER A 34 -6.38 -8.54 13.00
CA SER A 34 -6.47 -7.17 12.47
C SER A 34 -5.08 -6.57 12.26
N VAL A 35 -4.15 -6.79 13.19
CA VAL A 35 -2.76 -6.34 13.09
C VAL A 35 -2.06 -7.00 11.91
N GLU A 36 -2.25 -8.32 11.72
CA GLU A 36 -1.73 -9.05 10.55
C GLU A 36 -2.20 -8.41 9.23
N LYS A 37 -3.50 -8.15 9.07
CA LYS A 37 -4.04 -7.49 7.88
C LYS A 37 -3.51 -6.09 7.65
N ILE A 38 -3.28 -5.32 8.72
CA ILE A 38 -2.65 -4.00 8.63
C ILE A 38 -1.22 -4.14 8.09
N ASN A 39 -0.44 -5.07 8.65
CA ASN A 39 0.93 -5.34 8.21
C ASN A 39 0.98 -5.75 6.72
N ASP A 40 0.12 -6.67 6.29
CA ASP A 40 0.01 -7.10 4.89
C ASP A 40 -0.34 -5.94 3.96
N SER A 41 -1.23 -5.05 4.40
CA SER A 41 -1.58 -3.84 3.65
C SER A 41 -0.39 -2.89 3.50
N PHE A 42 0.45 -2.74 4.54
CA PHE A 42 1.68 -1.94 4.47
C PHE A 42 2.72 -2.55 3.53
N ILE A 43 2.93 -3.86 3.58
CA ILE A 43 3.85 -4.59 2.70
C ILE A 43 3.39 -4.44 1.24
N SER A 44 2.10 -4.64 0.96
CA SER A 44 1.54 -4.46 -0.37
C SER A 44 1.62 -3.00 -0.83
N MET A 45 1.36 -2.03 0.07
CA MET A 45 1.53 -0.61 -0.24
C MET A 45 2.96 -0.29 -0.68
N TYR A 46 3.96 -0.81 0.02
CA TYR A 46 5.35 -0.58 -0.32
C TYR A 46 5.74 -1.27 -1.64
N ASN A 47 5.53 -2.60 -1.72
CA ASN A 47 6.03 -3.43 -2.82
C ASN A 47 5.23 -3.24 -4.11
N ASP A 48 3.90 -3.10 -4.02
CA ASP A 48 3.01 -3.10 -5.18
C ASP A 48 2.57 -1.69 -5.58
N ARG A 49 2.85 -0.66 -4.76
CA ARG A 49 2.41 0.71 -5.05
C ARG A 49 3.55 1.72 -5.03
N LEU A 50 4.31 1.82 -3.95
CA LEU A 50 5.37 2.83 -3.83
C LEU A 50 6.54 2.55 -4.78
N VAL A 51 7.08 1.33 -4.75
CA VAL A 51 8.18 0.94 -5.64
C VAL A 51 7.76 1.04 -7.11
N PRO A 52 6.61 0.49 -7.56
CA PRO A 52 6.16 0.66 -8.94
C PRO A 52 5.86 2.12 -9.34
N ALA A 53 5.36 2.96 -8.42
CA ALA A 53 5.18 4.37 -8.71
C ALA A 53 6.51 5.07 -9.01
N THR A 54 7.57 4.74 -8.27
CA THR A 54 8.93 5.24 -8.52
C THR A 54 9.44 4.75 -9.88
N ASP A 55 9.17 3.50 -10.24
CA ASP A 55 9.53 2.95 -11.56
C ASP A 55 8.84 3.71 -12.71
N LEU A 56 7.56 4.05 -12.57
CA LEU A 56 6.83 4.87 -13.56
C LEU A 56 7.42 6.29 -13.67
N TYR A 57 7.86 6.87 -12.56
CA TYR A 57 8.53 8.16 -12.55
C TYR A 57 9.85 8.11 -13.30
N PHE A 58 10.61 7.05 -13.13
CA PHE A 58 11.87 6.81 -13.83
C PHE A 58 11.65 6.64 -15.36
N ILE A 59 10.55 6.03 -15.78
CA ILE A 59 10.15 5.98 -17.19
C ILE A 59 9.90 7.40 -17.72
N ALA A 60 9.15 8.23 -16.97
CA ALA A 60 8.87 9.61 -17.38
C ALA A 60 10.16 10.41 -17.56
N GLU A 61 11.08 10.34 -16.60
CA GLU A 61 12.38 11.00 -16.64
C GLU A 61 13.16 10.62 -17.92
N ASN A 62 13.25 9.32 -18.21
CA ASN A 62 13.96 8.85 -19.42
C ASN A 62 13.26 9.28 -20.71
N LEU A 63 11.93 9.38 -20.74
CA LEU A 63 11.19 9.92 -21.90
C LEU A 63 11.47 11.41 -22.09
N TYR A 64 11.55 12.20 -21.04
CA TYR A 64 11.92 13.61 -21.11
C TYR A 64 13.36 13.82 -21.62
N TYR A 65 14.31 13.03 -21.13
CA TYR A 65 15.70 13.06 -21.63
C TYR A 65 15.78 12.71 -23.11
N LYS A 66 15.06 11.67 -23.56
CA LYS A 66 14.99 11.31 -24.96
C LYS A 66 14.41 12.43 -25.82
N ASN A 67 13.35 13.07 -25.36
CA ASN A 67 12.75 14.18 -26.09
C ASN A 67 13.71 15.38 -26.21
N ALA A 68 14.44 15.69 -25.12
CA ALA A 68 15.45 16.75 -25.14
C ALA A 68 16.58 16.46 -26.15
N ILE A 69 17.11 15.22 -26.14
CA ILE A 69 18.12 14.76 -27.11
C ILE A 69 17.59 14.85 -28.54
N LEU A 70 16.35 14.42 -28.78
CA LEU A 70 15.73 14.43 -30.10
C LEU A 70 15.57 15.88 -30.60
N GLN A 71 15.15 16.80 -29.74
CA GLN A 71 15.05 18.23 -30.07
C GLN A 71 16.42 18.82 -30.39
N GLU A 72 17.46 18.48 -29.62
CA GLU A 72 18.84 18.92 -29.86
C GLU A 72 19.32 18.48 -31.26
N ILE A 73 19.07 17.20 -31.63
CA ILE A 73 19.45 16.67 -32.96
C ILE A 73 18.70 17.36 -34.12
N LEU A 74 17.38 17.53 -33.97
CA LEU A 74 16.52 17.94 -35.07
C LEU A 74 16.35 19.45 -35.22
N LEU A 75 16.51 20.21 -34.12
CA LEU A 75 16.25 21.66 -34.09
C LEU A 75 17.51 22.45 -33.77
N GLY A 76 18.60 21.81 -33.35
CA GLY A 76 19.90 22.44 -33.14
C GLY A 76 20.57 22.83 -34.46
N ASN A 77 21.38 23.91 -34.41
CA ASN A 77 22.12 24.38 -35.56
C ASN A 77 23.48 23.68 -35.74
N ASP A 78 23.90 22.88 -34.79
CA ASP A 78 25.21 22.23 -34.83
C ASP A 78 25.08 20.80 -35.42
N ALA A 79 25.77 20.53 -36.48
CA ALA A 79 25.92 19.21 -37.11
C ALA A 79 26.73 18.22 -36.24
N VAL A 80 26.78 18.46 -34.93
CA VAL A 80 27.63 17.76 -33.98
C VAL A 80 27.04 16.46 -33.51
N GLN A 81 27.70 15.35 -33.95
CA GLN A 81 27.66 14.05 -33.26
C GLN A 81 26.32 13.29 -33.19
N GLY A 82 25.58 13.21 -34.32
CA GLY A 82 24.37 12.37 -34.38
C GLY A 82 24.58 10.94 -33.88
N SER A 83 25.75 10.33 -34.12
CA SER A 83 26.07 8.99 -33.62
C SER A 83 26.15 8.88 -32.09
N THR A 84 26.75 9.87 -31.42
CA THR A 84 26.86 9.88 -29.95
C THR A 84 25.48 10.09 -29.29
N LEU A 85 24.65 10.95 -29.86
CA LEU A 85 23.30 11.22 -29.37
C LEU A 85 22.38 10.02 -29.58
N LEU A 86 22.51 9.31 -30.71
CA LEU A 86 21.82 8.02 -30.94
C LEU A 86 22.19 6.97 -29.90
N VAL A 87 23.45 6.85 -29.52
CA VAL A 87 23.87 5.93 -28.46
C VAL A 87 23.24 6.32 -27.12
N LYS A 88 23.16 7.62 -26.79
CA LYS A 88 22.47 8.12 -25.59
C LYS A 88 20.99 7.77 -25.61
N MET A 89 20.28 7.99 -26.74
CA MET A 89 18.87 7.64 -26.90
C MET A 89 18.63 6.13 -26.69
N ASN A 90 19.45 5.29 -27.32
CA ASN A 90 19.35 3.84 -27.14
C ASN A 90 19.59 3.39 -25.69
N LYS A 91 20.47 4.08 -24.95
CA LYS A 91 20.67 3.84 -23.52
C LYS A 91 19.37 4.12 -22.72
N HIS A 92 18.67 5.20 -23.04
CA HIS A 92 17.40 5.53 -22.39
C HIS A 92 16.29 4.53 -22.78
N ASN A 93 16.23 4.06 -24.03
CA ASN A 93 15.31 3.00 -24.45
C ASN A 93 15.50 1.72 -23.61
N ARG A 94 16.74 1.24 -23.50
CA ARG A 94 17.05 0.05 -22.68
C ARG A 94 16.67 0.20 -21.22
N LYS A 95 16.85 1.41 -20.64
CA LYS A 95 16.43 1.70 -19.27
C LYS A 95 14.91 1.62 -19.15
N ILE A 96 14.16 2.22 -20.06
CA ILE A 96 12.70 2.17 -20.09
C ILE A 96 12.21 0.71 -20.18
N ASP A 97 12.75 -0.08 -21.11
CA ASP A 97 12.39 -1.48 -21.31
C ASP A 97 12.68 -2.34 -20.07
N SER A 98 13.83 -2.11 -19.42
CA SER A 98 14.19 -2.78 -18.17
C SER A 98 13.20 -2.47 -17.05
N VAL A 99 12.81 -1.20 -16.91
CA VAL A 99 11.86 -0.77 -15.86
C VAL A 99 10.46 -1.29 -16.15
N ILE A 100 10.02 -1.28 -17.42
CA ILE A 100 8.73 -1.89 -17.81
C ILE A 100 8.70 -3.37 -17.47
N SER A 101 9.77 -4.11 -17.77
CA SER A 101 9.88 -5.53 -17.43
C SER A 101 9.87 -5.78 -15.93
N LYS A 102 10.43 -4.87 -15.13
CA LYS A 102 10.34 -4.92 -13.67
C LYS A 102 8.92 -4.64 -13.18
N TYR A 103 8.28 -3.61 -13.73
CA TYR A 103 6.90 -3.22 -13.39
C TYR A 103 5.89 -4.34 -13.72
N GLU A 104 6.08 -5.08 -14.81
CA GLU A 104 5.23 -6.22 -15.18
C GLU A 104 5.24 -7.37 -14.16
N ARG A 105 6.28 -7.48 -13.35
CA ARG A 105 6.41 -8.52 -12.32
C ARG A 105 5.72 -8.16 -11.01
N THR A 106 5.25 -6.93 -10.85
CA THR A 106 4.51 -6.50 -9.66
C THR A 106 3.05 -6.93 -9.75
N PHE A 107 2.33 -6.87 -8.63
CA PHE A 107 0.90 -7.17 -8.62
C PHE A 107 0.12 -6.06 -9.31
N LEU A 108 -0.34 -6.33 -10.54
CA LEU A 108 -1.09 -5.39 -11.36
C LEU A 108 -2.58 -5.70 -11.34
N VAL A 109 -3.42 -4.71 -11.01
CA VAL A 109 -4.87 -4.82 -11.20
C VAL A 109 -5.23 -4.81 -12.70
N LYS A 110 -6.42 -5.32 -13.06
CA LYS A 110 -6.87 -5.43 -14.46
C LYS A 110 -6.72 -4.12 -15.24
N GLN A 111 -7.02 -3.00 -14.59
CA GLN A 111 -6.95 -1.68 -15.21
C GLN A 111 -5.50 -1.25 -15.48
N GLU A 112 -4.59 -1.48 -14.54
CA GLU A 112 -3.15 -1.24 -14.73
C GLU A 112 -2.59 -2.05 -15.90
N LYS A 113 -2.91 -3.35 -15.96
CA LYS A 113 -2.48 -4.26 -17.03
C LYS A 113 -2.92 -3.77 -18.40
N SER A 114 -4.17 -3.28 -18.52
CA SER A 114 -4.70 -2.71 -19.74
C SER A 114 -3.95 -1.44 -20.15
N TYR A 115 -3.71 -0.52 -19.22
CA TYR A 115 -3.00 0.74 -19.53
C TYR A 115 -1.51 0.53 -19.77
N LEU A 116 -0.86 -0.40 -19.09
CA LEU A 116 0.52 -0.79 -19.36
C LEU A 116 0.66 -1.31 -20.80
N ASN A 117 -0.26 -2.14 -21.28
CA ASN A 117 -0.26 -2.59 -22.68
C ASN A 117 -0.45 -1.43 -23.67
N LYS A 118 -1.28 -0.45 -23.35
CA LYS A 118 -1.43 0.76 -24.16
C LYS A 118 -0.15 1.60 -24.17
N LEU A 119 0.52 1.72 -23.01
CA LEU A 119 1.81 2.42 -22.90
C LEU A 119 2.89 1.72 -23.74
N LYS A 120 3.01 0.38 -23.64
CA LYS A 120 3.97 -0.40 -24.44
C LYS A 120 3.76 -0.19 -25.95
N LYS A 121 2.52 -0.22 -26.42
CA LYS A 121 2.19 0.07 -27.82
C LYS A 121 2.59 1.49 -28.23
N ALA A 122 2.31 2.48 -27.39
CA ALA A 122 2.68 3.86 -27.64
C ALA A 122 4.21 4.06 -27.70
N LEU A 123 4.95 3.39 -26.80
CA LEU A 123 6.42 3.38 -26.81
C LEU A 123 6.99 2.78 -28.10
N LEU A 124 6.44 1.68 -28.59
CA LEU A 124 6.87 1.06 -29.85
C LEU A 124 6.65 2.00 -31.02
N VAL A 125 5.48 2.66 -31.10
CA VAL A 125 5.20 3.65 -32.16
C VAL A 125 6.16 4.83 -32.04
N GLN A 126 6.42 5.34 -30.86
CA GLN A 126 7.36 6.43 -30.63
C GLN A 126 8.78 6.04 -31.03
N GLN A 127 9.29 4.86 -30.66
CA GLN A 127 10.62 4.36 -31.02
C GLN A 127 10.75 4.20 -32.54
N HIS A 128 9.72 3.69 -33.23
CA HIS A 128 9.71 3.56 -34.66
C HIS A 128 9.81 4.94 -35.36
N LEU A 129 9.05 5.94 -34.87
CA LEU A 129 9.11 7.30 -35.41
C LEU A 129 10.46 7.95 -35.13
N GLU A 130 11.04 7.77 -33.91
CA GLU A 130 12.38 8.25 -33.59
C GLU A 130 13.43 7.68 -34.52
N THR A 131 13.40 6.37 -34.79
CA THR A 131 14.30 5.73 -35.78
C THR A 131 14.11 6.32 -37.18
N LYS A 132 12.87 6.56 -37.59
CA LYS A 132 12.57 7.16 -38.89
C LYS A 132 13.08 8.59 -38.99
N MET A 133 12.91 9.41 -37.93
CA MET A 133 13.39 10.78 -37.87
C MET A 133 14.91 10.88 -37.92
N LEU A 134 15.63 9.92 -37.35
CA LEU A 134 17.09 9.93 -37.24
C LEU A 134 17.81 9.27 -38.43
N ASN A 135 17.13 8.34 -39.13
CA ASN A 135 17.67 7.65 -40.33
C ASN A 135 17.19 8.27 -41.63
N GLY A 136 16.38 9.34 -41.61
CA GLY A 136 15.90 10.04 -42.78
C GLY A 136 17.05 10.64 -43.63
N ALA A 137 16.79 10.89 -44.93
CA ALA A 137 17.79 11.33 -45.90
C ALA A 137 18.38 12.73 -45.61
N GLY A 138 18.01 13.37 -44.50
CA GLY A 138 18.54 14.66 -44.07
C GLY A 138 17.84 15.20 -42.81
N ALA A 139 18.51 16.16 -42.15
CA ALA A 139 17.97 16.81 -40.92
C ALA A 139 16.58 17.45 -41.16
N GLU A 140 16.31 17.97 -42.33
CA GLU A 140 15.05 18.63 -42.69
C GLU A 140 13.88 17.65 -42.79
N GLU A 141 14.08 16.46 -43.33
CA GLU A 141 13.07 15.40 -43.38
C GLU A 141 12.74 14.93 -41.94
N GLY A 142 13.75 14.69 -41.10
CA GLY A 142 13.57 14.33 -39.69
C GLY A 142 12.80 15.40 -38.91
N ARG A 143 13.12 16.68 -39.14
CA ARG A 143 12.41 17.84 -38.54
C ARG A 143 10.93 17.86 -38.97
N THR A 144 10.65 17.65 -40.26
CA THR A 144 9.26 17.61 -40.78
C THR A 144 8.46 16.47 -40.13
N ILE A 145 9.04 15.27 -40.04
CA ILE A 145 8.40 14.13 -39.35
C ILE A 145 8.17 14.42 -37.86
N TYR A 146 9.16 15.05 -37.19
CA TYR A 146 9.02 15.42 -35.79
C TYR A 146 7.85 16.38 -35.55
N ILE A 147 7.74 17.44 -36.35
CA ILE A 147 6.70 18.45 -36.21
C ILE A 147 5.32 17.86 -36.57
N SER A 148 5.21 17.06 -37.62
CA SER A 148 3.93 16.54 -38.10
C SER A 148 3.36 15.40 -37.22
N THR A 149 4.20 14.46 -36.81
CA THR A 149 3.75 13.24 -36.12
C THR A 149 4.51 12.92 -34.85
N GLY A 150 5.83 13.20 -34.81
CA GLY A 150 6.70 12.82 -33.67
C GLY A 150 6.28 13.44 -32.35
N LYS A 151 6.04 14.75 -32.31
CA LYS A 151 5.59 15.48 -31.15
C LYS A 151 4.26 14.92 -30.57
N ASN A 152 3.34 14.56 -31.46
CA ASN A 152 2.06 13.95 -31.06
C ASN A 152 2.27 12.57 -30.44
N ALA A 153 3.11 11.71 -31.05
CA ALA A 153 3.41 10.38 -30.51
C ALA A 153 4.05 10.45 -29.11
N ILE A 154 4.98 11.39 -28.89
CA ILE A 154 5.59 11.64 -27.57
C ILE A 154 4.51 12.04 -26.56
N ASN A 155 3.65 12.99 -26.90
CA ASN A 155 2.58 13.46 -26.03
C ASN A 155 1.58 12.32 -25.71
N GLN A 156 1.26 11.47 -26.68
CA GLN A 156 0.41 10.29 -26.45
C GLN A 156 1.07 9.29 -25.49
N THR A 157 2.37 9.03 -25.63
CA THR A 157 3.12 8.15 -24.72
C THR A 157 3.08 8.70 -23.29
N LEU A 158 3.38 9.99 -23.10
CA LEU A 158 3.32 10.65 -21.80
C LEU A 158 1.91 10.64 -21.23
N ALA A 159 0.87 10.81 -22.04
CA ALA A 159 -0.52 10.73 -21.59
C ALA A 159 -0.89 9.31 -21.08
N LYS A 160 -0.42 8.24 -21.76
CA LYS A 160 -0.63 6.86 -21.30
C LYS A 160 0.12 6.57 -20.00
N LEU A 161 1.35 7.06 -19.88
CA LEU A 161 2.12 6.98 -18.63
C LEU A 161 1.44 7.72 -17.49
N SER A 162 1.00 8.96 -17.71
CA SER A 162 0.27 9.75 -16.72
C SER A 162 -1.03 9.06 -16.27
N ALA A 163 -1.76 8.45 -17.19
CA ALA A 163 -2.96 7.68 -16.86
C ALA A 163 -2.62 6.47 -15.98
N LEU A 164 -1.53 5.76 -16.25
CA LEU A 164 -1.06 4.63 -15.43
C LEU A 164 -0.67 5.08 -14.03
N ILE A 165 0.05 6.21 -13.89
CA ILE A 165 0.40 6.82 -12.60
C ILE A 165 -0.86 7.17 -11.79
N LYS A 166 -1.89 7.73 -12.45
CA LYS A 166 -3.17 8.05 -11.79
C LYS A 166 -3.88 6.80 -11.27
N ILE A 167 -3.87 5.70 -12.04
CA ILE A 167 -4.46 4.43 -11.61
C ILE A 167 -3.69 3.89 -10.41
N GLN A 168 -2.36 3.89 -10.46
CA GLN A 168 -1.49 3.46 -9.36
C GLN A 168 -1.80 4.24 -8.06
N SER A 169 -1.91 5.56 -8.16
CA SER A 169 -2.26 6.43 -7.04
C SER A 169 -3.66 6.13 -6.48
N LYS A 170 -4.65 5.88 -7.37
CA LYS A 170 -6.02 5.52 -6.96
C LYS A 170 -6.04 4.20 -6.20
N VAL A 171 -5.40 3.16 -6.74
CA VAL A 171 -5.34 1.84 -6.09
C VAL A 171 -4.61 1.92 -4.74
N GLY A 172 -3.54 2.72 -4.65
CA GLY A 172 -2.87 3.00 -3.39
C GLY A 172 -3.79 3.66 -2.36
N ASN A 173 -4.59 4.65 -2.77
CA ASN A 173 -5.56 5.29 -1.89
C ASN A 173 -6.67 4.33 -1.43
N ASP A 174 -7.13 3.44 -2.28
CA ASP A 174 -8.14 2.44 -1.91
C ASP A 174 -7.55 1.46 -0.87
N LEU A 175 -6.30 1.04 -1.03
CA LEU A 175 -5.60 0.20 -0.05
C LEU A 175 -5.45 0.89 1.32
N ILE A 176 -5.17 2.21 1.34
CA ILE A 176 -5.13 3.00 2.58
C ILE A 176 -6.50 3.03 3.26
N LYS A 177 -7.59 3.19 2.50
CA LYS A 177 -8.95 3.19 3.05
C LYS A 177 -9.29 1.86 3.69
N ASP A 178 -8.98 0.75 3.02
CA ASP A 178 -9.20 -0.59 3.54
C ASP A 178 -8.40 -0.84 4.82
N SER A 179 -7.13 -0.41 4.84
CA SER A 179 -6.29 -0.49 6.04
C SER A 179 -6.87 0.28 7.24
N ARG A 180 -7.49 1.45 7.00
CA ARG A 180 -8.13 2.25 8.06
C ARG A 180 -9.29 1.52 8.74
N ILE A 181 -10.02 0.66 8.03
CA ILE A 181 -11.11 -0.15 8.59
C ILE A 181 -10.54 -1.09 9.65
N PHE A 182 -9.41 -1.77 9.38
CA PHE A 182 -8.76 -2.65 10.33
C PHE A 182 -8.17 -1.91 11.52
N VAL A 183 -7.56 -0.74 11.30
CA VAL A 183 -7.06 0.14 12.39
C VAL A 183 -8.22 0.56 13.30
N SER A 184 -9.36 0.94 12.74
CA SER A 184 -10.54 1.30 13.54
C SER A 184 -11.07 0.10 14.34
N GLY A 185 -11.08 -1.10 13.75
CA GLY A 185 -11.44 -2.34 14.43
C GLY A 185 -10.52 -2.61 15.63
N THR A 186 -9.21 -2.51 15.47
CA THR A 186 -8.23 -2.69 16.55
C THR A 186 -8.48 -1.71 17.70
N LYS A 187 -8.82 -0.45 17.40
CA LYS A 187 -9.15 0.55 18.44
C LYS A 187 -10.39 0.15 19.23
N VAL A 188 -11.41 -0.39 18.59
CA VAL A 188 -12.62 -0.88 19.27
C VAL A 188 -12.28 -2.06 20.18
N TYR A 189 -11.50 -3.04 19.72
CA TYR A 189 -11.08 -4.18 20.53
C TYR A 189 -10.28 -3.75 21.75
N SER A 190 -9.33 -2.83 21.60
CA SER A 190 -8.57 -2.26 22.71
C SER A 190 -9.46 -1.57 23.75
N THR A 191 -10.48 -0.82 23.30
CA THR A 191 -11.45 -0.19 24.20
C THR A 191 -12.23 -1.24 25.00
N PHE A 192 -12.68 -2.33 24.36
CA PHE A 192 -13.34 -3.43 25.07
C PHE A 192 -12.44 -4.10 26.09
N GLN A 193 -11.15 -4.27 25.81
CA GLN A 193 -10.19 -4.82 26.79
C GLN A 193 -10.06 -3.95 28.03
N VAL A 194 -10.02 -2.63 27.88
CA VAL A 194 -9.97 -1.68 29.01
C VAL A 194 -11.24 -1.80 29.86
N VAL A 195 -12.42 -1.86 29.24
CA VAL A 195 -13.69 -2.04 29.96
C VAL A 195 -13.69 -3.36 30.75
N LEU A 196 -13.26 -4.46 30.13
CA LEU A 196 -13.15 -5.76 30.81
C LEU A 196 -12.15 -5.73 31.97
N ALA A 197 -11.00 -5.06 31.81
CA ALA A 197 -10.02 -4.90 32.89
C ALA A 197 -10.59 -4.14 34.08
N ILE A 198 -11.38 -3.08 33.85
CA ILE A 198 -12.07 -2.33 34.92
C ILE A 198 -13.09 -3.25 35.61
N MET A 199 -13.88 -4.02 34.88
CA MET A 199 -14.84 -4.98 35.45
C MET A 199 -14.14 -6.03 36.33
N ILE A 200 -13.01 -6.57 35.90
CA ILE A 200 -12.19 -7.50 36.69
C ILE A 200 -11.72 -6.82 37.99
N GLY A 201 -11.23 -5.58 37.92
CA GLY A 201 -10.81 -4.80 39.08
C GLY A 201 -11.92 -4.62 40.11
N ILE A 202 -13.12 -4.24 39.65
CA ILE A 202 -14.30 -4.11 40.52
C ILE A 202 -14.64 -5.45 41.19
N MET A 203 -14.59 -6.56 40.45
CA MET A 203 -14.86 -7.90 40.99
C MET A 203 -13.82 -8.31 42.06
N ILE A 204 -12.54 -8.02 41.81
CA ILE A 204 -11.49 -8.31 42.82
C ILE A 204 -11.77 -7.57 44.12
N VAL A 205 -12.07 -6.27 44.06
CA VAL A 205 -12.43 -5.46 45.23
C VAL A 205 -13.66 -6.05 45.95
N TYR A 206 -14.68 -6.44 45.20
CA TYR A 206 -15.88 -7.06 45.76
C TYR A 206 -15.57 -8.37 46.50
N ILE A 207 -14.76 -9.26 45.92
CA ILE A 207 -14.38 -10.54 46.50
C ILE A 207 -13.55 -10.33 47.78
N VAL A 208 -12.58 -9.41 47.77
CA VAL A 208 -11.74 -9.09 48.92
C VAL A 208 -12.58 -8.50 50.07
N SER A 209 -13.48 -7.55 49.75
CA SER A 209 -14.37 -6.94 50.75
C SER A 209 -15.33 -7.97 51.39
N ALA A 210 -15.89 -8.86 50.56
CA ALA A 210 -16.76 -9.94 51.07
C ALA A 210 -16.00 -10.96 51.93
N SER A 211 -14.72 -11.22 51.62
CA SER A 211 -13.85 -12.09 52.41
C SER A 211 -13.53 -11.49 53.80
N ASN A 212 -13.27 -10.20 53.88
CA ASN A 212 -12.98 -9.49 55.13
C ASN A 212 -14.19 -9.43 56.06
N MET A 213 -15.40 -9.23 55.55
CA MET A 213 -16.64 -9.27 56.36
C MET A 213 -16.89 -10.65 56.99
N VAL A 214 -16.54 -11.74 56.32
CA VAL A 214 -16.66 -13.10 56.86
C VAL A 214 -15.67 -13.32 58.03
N LYS A 215 -14.45 -12.80 57.97
CA LYS A 215 -13.46 -12.88 59.07
C LYS A 215 -13.93 -12.14 60.33
N ILE A 216 -14.40 -10.91 60.20
CA ILE A 216 -14.89 -10.08 61.30
C ILE A 216 -16.06 -10.77 62.02
N THR A 217 -16.95 -11.44 61.31
CA THR A 217 -18.09 -12.17 61.91
C THR A 217 -17.64 -13.45 62.62
N SER A 218 -16.59 -14.12 62.16
CA SER A 218 -16.02 -15.32 62.82
C SER A 218 -15.34 -14.97 64.15
N ASP A 219 -14.59 -13.88 64.20
CA ASP A 219 -13.89 -13.42 65.43
C ASP A 219 -14.86 -12.97 66.53
N LYS A 220 -16.05 -12.43 66.23
CA LYS A 220 -17.10 -12.09 67.13
C LYS A 220 -17.80 -13.31 67.75
N PHE A 221 -17.74 -14.49 67.13
CA PHE A 221 -18.36 -15.72 67.62
C PHE A 221 -17.44 -16.56 68.54
N ASN A 222 -16.12 -16.25 68.58
CA ASN A 222 -15.16 -16.98 69.43
C ASN A 222 -14.85 -16.28 70.82
N LEU A 223 -15.64 -15.29 71.21
CA LEU A 223 -15.49 -14.55 72.47
C LEU A 223 -16.60 -14.82 73.50
N ASN A 224 -17.17 -16.05 73.49
CA ASN A 224 -18.01 -16.56 74.59
C ASN A 224 -17.59 -17.97 75.00
#